data_a14f4282be7e7034d21a0d198236c247
#
_entry.id   a14f4282be7e7034d21a0d198236c247
#
_cell.length_a   1.000
_cell.length_b   1.000
_cell.length_c   1.000
_cell.angle_alpha   90.00
_cell.angle_beta   90.00
_cell.angle_gamma   90.00
#
_symmetry.space_group_name_H-M   'P 1'
#
loop_
_entity.id
_entity.type
_entity.pdbx_description
1 polymer ?
#
loop_
_entity_poly.entity_id
_entity_poly.type
_entity_poly.pdbx_seq_one_letter_code
_entity_poly.pdbx_strand_id
1 'polypeptide(L)'
;MIELNKEELAALDMSYAKDLAFKGQENFDAEPGKEAYRLYAYLSKTFNYKTILDVGTRFGNSALSLSKNGRNKVVSYNITEEGASQISKKNITWKIMDFRNDDTIEWEKVSLILLDVDPHDGKKEREMLDFLAEKNWSGIILLDDIHLNGQMKDFWNKLPEEKKQDVTEFGHASGTGILEFNKQ
;
A
#
# COMPACT_ATOMS: atom_id res chain seq x y z
N MET A 1 -13.91 -7.47 -6.98
CA MET A 1 -12.82 -8.24 -6.31
C MET A 1 -11.71 -8.48 -7.31
N ILE A 2 -10.45 -8.38 -6.86
CA ILE A 2 -9.27 -8.55 -7.72
C ILE A 2 -8.90 -10.04 -7.73
N GLU A 3 -8.69 -10.60 -8.93
CA GLU A 3 -8.21 -11.96 -9.07
C GLU A 3 -6.68 -11.98 -8.90
N LEU A 4 -6.19 -12.81 -7.99
CA LEU A 4 -4.78 -12.95 -7.66
C LEU A 4 -4.30 -14.35 -8.01
N ASN A 5 -3.10 -14.44 -8.59
CA ASN A 5 -2.46 -15.71 -8.95
C ASN A 5 -1.17 -15.88 -8.13
N LYS A 6 -1.14 -16.88 -7.26
CA LYS A 6 -0.03 -17.12 -6.34
C LYS A 6 1.28 -17.47 -7.07
N GLU A 7 1.19 -18.23 -8.16
CA GLU A 7 2.36 -18.60 -8.95
C GLU A 7 2.97 -17.39 -9.65
N GLU A 8 2.12 -16.51 -10.21
CA GLU A 8 2.57 -15.25 -10.81
C GLU A 8 3.20 -14.31 -9.79
N LEU A 9 2.63 -14.23 -8.59
CA LEU A 9 3.22 -13.43 -7.51
C LEU A 9 4.59 -13.97 -7.10
N ALA A 10 4.68 -15.28 -6.87
CA ALA A 10 5.94 -15.93 -6.48
C ALA A 10 7.04 -15.79 -7.54
N ALA A 11 6.65 -15.79 -8.84
CA ALA A 11 7.56 -15.62 -9.96
C ALA A 11 8.00 -14.19 -10.24
N LEU A 12 7.46 -13.18 -9.51
CA LEU A 12 7.85 -11.79 -9.74
C LEU A 12 9.32 -11.57 -9.43
N ASP A 13 10.04 -11.03 -10.41
CA ASP A 13 11.40 -10.52 -10.20
C ASP A 13 11.35 -9.22 -9.36
N MET A 14 11.94 -9.26 -8.18
CA MET A 14 12.05 -8.15 -7.23
C MET A 14 13.48 -7.60 -7.12
N SER A 15 14.41 -8.04 -7.96
CA SER A 15 15.83 -7.59 -7.95
C SER A 15 15.96 -6.06 -7.99
N TYR A 16 15.15 -5.42 -8.84
CA TYR A 16 15.11 -3.94 -8.96
C TYR A 16 14.82 -3.22 -7.62
N ALA A 17 14.04 -3.83 -6.75
CA ALA A 17 13.71 -3.27 -5.44
C ALA A 17 14.81 -3.58 -4.43
N LYS A 18 15.34 -4.81 -4.43
CA LYS A 18 16.46 -5.22 -3.57
C LYS A 18 17.68 -4.35 -3.76
N ASP A 19 18.04 -4.07 -5.01
CA ASP A 19 19.22 -3.28 -5.37
C ASP A 19 19.14 -1.82 -4.89
N LEU A 20 17.92 -1.29 -4.71
CA LEU A 20 17.68 0.08 -4.29
C LEU A 20 17.32 0.20 -2.81
N ALA A 21 16.91 -0.89 -2.16
CA ALA A 21 16.41 -0.85 -0.79
C ALA A 21 17.51 -0.43 0.20
N PHE A 22 17.15 0.48 1.09
CA PHE A 22 18.04 0.95 2.16
C PHE A 22 18.18 -0.10 3.27
N LYS A 23 17.10 -0.82 3.60
CA LYS A 23 17.04 -1.90 4.60
C LYS A 23 16.03 -2.96 4.18
N GLY A 24 16.16 -4.16 4.75
CA GLY A 24 15.18 -5.23 4.56
C GLY A 24 15.17 -5.81 3.16
N GLN A 25 16.32 -5.84 2.48
CA GLN A 25 16.44 -6.38 1.13
C GLN A 25 15.97 -7.84 1.04
N GLU A 26 16.19 -8.62 2.09
CA GLU A 26 15.78 -10.02 2.21
C GLU A 26 14.27 -10.21 2.14
N ASN A 27 13.49 -9.21 2.57
CA ASN A 27 12.03 -9.29 2.59
C ASN A 27 11.43 -9.36 1.18
N PHE A 28 12.13 -8.85 0.15
CA PHE A 28 11.67 -8.98 -1.24
C PHE A 28 11.76 -10.40 -1.80
N ASP A 29 12.52 -11.30 -1.15
CA ASP A 29 12.58 -12.72 -1.49
C ASP A 29 11.50 -13.54 -0.80
N ALA A 30 10.79 -12.96 0.16
CA ALA A 30 9.78 -13.67 0.93
C ALA A 30 8.66 -14.22 0.04
N GLU A 31 8.20 -15.41 0.38
CA GLU A 31 7.07 -16.05 -0.30
C GLU A 31 5.76 -15.29 -0.03
N PRO A 32 4.79 -15.32 -0.96
CA PRO A 32 3.45 -14.79 -0.73
C PRO A 32 2.84 -15.35 0.57
N GLY A 33 2.25 -14.48 1.37
CA GLY A 33 1.71 -14.80 2.70
C GLY A 33 2.72 -14.64 3.85
N LYS A 34 3.93 -14.19 3.56
CA LYS A 34 4.93 -13.81 4.57
C LYS A 34 5.17 -12.31 4.60
N GLU A 35 5.40 -11.72 3.43
CA GLU A 35 5.58 -10.28 3.21
C GLU A 35 4.74 -9.84 2.01
N ALA A 36 4.21 -8.62 2.06
CA ALA A 36 3.28 -8.12 1.06
C ALA A 36 3.95 -7.52 -0.20
N TYR A 37 5.28 -7.42 -0.25
CA TYR A 37 5.98 -6.68 -1.30
C TYR A 37 5.73 -7.21 -2.72
N ARG A 38 5.63 -8.53 -2.91
CA ARG A 38 5.27 -9.13 -4.19
C ARG A 38 3.84 -8.82 -4.60
N LEU A 39 2.90 -8.80 -3.64
CA LEU A 39 1.52 -8.40 -3.86
C LEU A 39 1.45 -6.93 -4.32
N TYR A 40 2.15 -6.02 -3.64
CA TYR A 40 2.18 -4.62 -4.02
C TYR A 40 2.75 -4.42 -5.44
N ALA A 41 3.83 -5.11 -5.77
CA ALA A 41 4.40 -5.09 -7.12
C ALA A 41 3.43 -5.66 -8.18
N TYR A 42 2.74 -6.75 -7.86
CA TYR A 42 1.73 -7.35 -8.74
C TYR A 42 0.59 -6.37 -9.01
N LEU A 43 0.00 -5.81 -7.97
CA LEU A 43 -1.11 -4.87 -8.08
C LEU A 43 -0.72 -3.59 -8.81
N SER A 44 0.52 -3.11 -8.67
CA SER A 44 0.98 -1.94 -9.42
C SER A 44 0.92 -2.11 -10.94
N LYS A 45 0.96 -3.36 -11.43
CA LYS A 45 0.88 -3.68 -12.87
C LYS A 45 -0.53 -3.56 -13.43
N THR A 46 -1.56 -3.60 -12.58
CA THR A 46 -2.97 -3.45 -13.02
C THR A 46 -3.32 -2.04 -13.46
N PHE A 47 -2.48 -1.05 -13.09
CA PHE A 47 -2.68 0.35 -13.42
C PHE A 47 -1.63 0.85 -14.40
N ASN A 48 -2.01 1.83 -15.24
CA ASN A 48 -1.08 2.51 -16.12
C ASN A 48 -1.35 4.02 -16.10
N TYR A 49 -0.28 4.82 -16.00
CA TYR A 49 -0.34 6.29 -15.96
C TYR A 49 -1.21 6.83 -14.80
N LYS A 50 -1.17 6.14 -13.69
CA LYS A 50 -1.91 6.49 -12.47
C LYS A 50 -0.97 6.92 -11.36
N THR A 51 -1.53 7.58 -10.36
CA THR A 51 -0.85 7.87 -9.10
C THR A 51 -1.23 6.80 -8.08
N ILE A 52 -0.23 6.29 -7.38
CA ILE A 52 -0.35 5.37 -6.25
C ILE A 52 0.15 6.11 -5.02
N LEU A 53 -0.63 6.15 -3.96
CA LEU A 53 -0.20 6.68 -2.67
C LEU A 53 0.26 5.52 -1.77
N ASP A 54 1.42 5.69 -1.17
CA ASP A 54 2.01 4.78 -0.21
C ASP A 54 2.13 5.53 1.12
N VAL A 55 1.31 5.18 2.10
CA VAL A 55 1.18 5.90 3.37
C VAL A 55 1.70 5.03 4.50
N GLY A 56 2.81 5.47 5.13
CA GLY A 56 3.50 4.74 6.19
C GLY A 56 4.74 3.97 5.71
N THR A 57 5.40 4.44 4.68
CA THR A 57 6.48 3.71 3.97
C THR A 57 7.70 3.34 4.82
N ARG A 58 7.94 4.02 5.93
CA ARG A 58 9.09 3.85 6.82
C ARG A 58 10.43 3.83 6.06
N PHE A 59 10.95 2.65 5.66
CA PHE A 59 12.23 2.50 4.93
C PHE A 59 12.08 2.49 3.40
N GLY A 60 10.87 2.64 2.86
CA GLY A 60 10.62 2.75 1.43
C GLY A 60 10.39 1.44 0.67
N ASN A 61 10.31 0.30 1.35
CA ASN A 61 10.16 -1.00 0.70
C ASN A 61 8.81 -1.17 0.00
N SER A 62 7.73 -0.68 0.61
CA SER A 62 6.40 -0.64 0.01
C SER A 62 6.37 0.21 -1.25
N ALA A 63 6.92 1.44 -1.19
CA ALA A 63 7.05 2.33 -2.34
C ALA A 63 7.86 1.70 -3.48
N LEU A 64 8.98 1.05 -3.17
CA LEU A 64 9.78 0.33 -4.15
C LEU A 64 8.96 -0.74 -4.85
N SER A 65 8.21 -1.53 -4.10
CA SER A 65 7.33 -2.58 -4.63
C SER A 65 6.25 -2.00 -5.54
N LEU A 66 5.51 -1.00 -5.08
CA LEU A 66 4.47 -0.30 -5.84
C LEU A 66 5.01 0.39 -7.11
N SER A 67 6.31 0.70 -7.15
CA SER A 67 6.97 1.31 -8.30
C SER A 67 7.34 0.35 -9.42
N LYS A 68 6.98 -0.95 -9.34
CA LYS A 68 7.28 -1.99 -10.36
C LYS A 68 6.86 -1.57 -11.75
N ASN A 69 5.66 -1.03 -11.88
CA ASN A 69 5.23 -0.42 -13.14
C ASN A 69 5.74 1.01 -13.23
N GLY A 70 6.83 1.21 -13.95
CA GLY A 70 7.46 2.53 -14.12
C GLY A 70 6.62 3.59 -14.85
N ARG A 71 5.43 3.23 -15.38
CA ARG A 71 4.46 4.17 -15.97
C ARG A 71 3.61 4.87 -14.91
N ASN A 72 3.52 4.29 -13.70
CA ASN A 72 2.80 4.90 -12.58
C ASN A 72 3.72 5.84 -11.81
N LYS A 73 3.15 6.86 -11.19
CA LYS A 73 3.81 7.70 -10.19
C LYS A 73 3.46 7.15 -8.81
N VAL A 74 4.44 6.86 -7.99
CA VAL A 74 4.27 6.56 -6.57
C VAL A 74 4.58 7.80 -5.77
N VAL A 75 3.68 8.23 -4.90
CA VAL A 75 3.93 9.29 -3.90
C VAL A 75 3.89 8.63 -2.55
N SER A 76 5.03 8.61 -1.90
CA SER A 76 5.23 7.89 -0.64
C SER A 76 5.33 8.88 0.51
N TYR A 77 4.55 8.64 1.56
CA TYR A 77 4.40 9.50 2.71
C TYR A 77 4.89 8.82 3.97
N ASN A 78 5.67 9.56 4.76
CA ASN A 78 5.96 9.20 6.14
C ASN A 78 5.93 10.46 7.00
N ILE A 79 5.58 10.34 8.26
CA ILE A 79 5.56 11.49 9.20
C ILE A 79 6.95 11.79 9.77
N THR A 80 7.88 10.86 9.63
CA THR A 80 9.27 10.96 10.08
C THR A 80 10.24 10.57 8.98
N GLU A 81 11.47 11.12 9.01
CA GLU A 81 12.54 10.71 8.10
C GLU A 81 13.24 9.45 8.66
N GLU A 82 13.10 8.33 7.96
CA GLU A 82 13.69 7.05 8.36
C GLU A 82 14.60 6.45 7.27
N GLY A 83 15.02 7.28 6.30
CA GLY A 83 15.98 6.88 5.27
C GLY A 83 15.38 6.57 3.90
N ALA A 84 14.05 6.52 3.77
CA ALA A 84 13.40 6.28 2.47
C ALA A 84 13.81 7.31 1.41
N SER A 85 14.01 8.58 1.79
CA SER A 85 14.43 9.66 0.90
C SER A 85 15.80 9.44 0.27
N GLN A 86 16.63 8.52 0.79
CA GLN A 86 17.92 8.14 0.21
C GLN A 86 17.76 7.28 -1.05
N ILE A 87 16.58 6.69 -1.26
CA ILE A 87 16.28 5.86 -2.42
C ILE A 87 16.00 6.77 -3.62
N SER A 88 16.81 6.64 -4.66
CA SER A 88 16.64 7.38 -5.92
C SER A 88 15.96 6.51 -6.96
N LYS A 89 14.67 6.76 -7.24
CA LYS A 89 13.91 6.07 -8.29
C LYS A 89 12.98 7.06 -8.99
N LYS A 90 13.10 7.17 -10.31
CA LYS A 90 12.47 8.22 -11.14
C LYS A 90 10.95 8.36 -10.93
N ASN A 91 10.25 7.25 -10.68
CA ASN A 91 8.80 7.26 -10.55
C ASN A 91 8.32 7.24 -9.08
N ILE A 92 9.21 7.50 -8.11
CA ILE A 92 8.85 7.68 -6.69
C ILE A 92 9.12 9.13 -6.28
N THR A 93 8.18 9.71 -5.55
CA THR A 93 8.33 10.99 -4.86
C THR A 93 8.16 10.76 -3.36
N TRP A 94 9.14 11.17 -2.58
CA TRP A 94 9.11 11.05 -1.11
C TRP A 94 8.58 12.34 -0.49
N LYS A 95 7.68 12.21 0.49
CA LYS A 95 7.12 13.33 1.25
C LYS A 95 7.12 13.01 2.75
N ILE A 96 7.77 13.89 3.53
CA ILE A 96 7.79 13.78 5.01
C ILE A 96 6.67 14.66 5.54
N MET A 97 5.48 14.12 5.54
CA MET A 97 4.25 14.78 6.01
C MET A 97 3.10 13.80 6.09
N ASP A 98 2.06 14.16 6.81
CA ASP A 98 0.77 13.47 6.70
C ASP A 98 0.14 13.78 5.33
N PHE A 99 -0.22 12.74 4.57
CA PHE A 99 -0.77 12.90 3.22
C PHE A 99 -2.07 13.70 3.20
N ARG A 100 -2.81 13.73 4.31
CA ARG A 100 -4.05 14.51 4.46
C ARG A 100 -3.81 16.03 4.38
N ASN A 101 -2.58 16.47 4.65
CA ASN A 101 -2.15 17.86 4.57
C ASN A 101 -1.53 18.24 3.21
N ASP A 102 -1.51 17.30 2.26
CA ASP A 102 -0.95 17.55 0.92
C ASP A 102 -2.03 18.02 -0.05
N ASP A 103 -2.10 19.31 -0.30
CA ASP A 103 -3.03 19.94 -1.23
C ASP A 103 -2.63 19.77 -2.73
N THR A 104 -1.46 19.17 -2.99
CA THR A 104 -0.98 18.90 -4.36
C THR A 104 -1.45 17.55 -4.91
N ILE A 105 -2.22 16.77 -4.17
CA ILE A 105 -2.74 15.49 -4.63
C ILE A 105 -3.84 15.72 -5.69
N GLU A 106 -3.59 15.22 -6.90
CA GLU A 106 -4.57 15.17 -7.98
C GLU A 106 -5.43 13.89 -7.80
N TRP A 107 -6.47 13.99 -6.97
CA TRP A 107 -7.29 12.85 -6.53
C TRP A 107 -7.89 12.03 -7.69
N GLU A 108 -8.23 12.65 -8.79
CA GLU A 108 -8.77 12.00 -9.99
C GLU A 108 -7.75 11.10 -10.71
N LYS A 109 -6.46 11.26 -10.42
CA LYS A 109 -5.38 10.42 -10.93
C LYS A 109 -5.01 9.29 -9.98
N VAL A 110 -5.42 9.38 -8.70
CA VAL A 110 -5.13 8.35 -7.69
C VAL A 110 -6.02 7.13 -7.91
N SER A 111 -5.43 5.95 -8.03
CA SER A 111 -6.17 4.70 -8.25
C SER A 111 -5.94 3.64 -7.19
N LEU A 112 -4.84 3.74 -6.45
CA LEU A 112 -4.46 2.82 -5.39
C LEU A 112 -3.88 3.62 -4.22
N ILE A 113 -4.26 3.26 -3.01
CA ILE A 113 -3.69 3.78 -1.76
C ILE A 113 -3.30 2.59 -0.89
N LEU A 114 -2.05 2.52 -0.46
CA LEU A 114 -1.62 1.64 0.62
C LEU A 114 -1.66 2.40 1.93
N LEU A 115 -2.31 1.84 2.94
CA LEU A 115 -2.34 2.33 4.32
C LEU A 115 -1.66 1.32 5.24
N ASP A 116 -0.49 1.70 5.73
CA ASP A 116 0.33 0.96 6.69
C ASP A 116 0.81 1.96 7.76
N VAL A 117 -0.05 2.24 8.75
CA VAL A 117 0.15 3.36 9.69
C VAL A 117 0.06 2.95 11.14
N ASP A 118 1.10 3.28 11.90
CA ASP A 118 1.07 3.15 13.36
C ASP A 118 -0.03 4.03 13.99
N PRO A 119 -0.67 3.56 15.08
CA PRO A 119 -0.35 2.40 15.93
C PRO A 119 -1.14 1.12 15.60
N HIS A 120 -1.77 0.98 14.42
CA HIS A 120 -2.62 -0.16 14.04
C HIS A 120 -3.74 -0.40 15.06
N ASP A 121 -4.50 0.65 15.37
CA ASP A 121 -5.57 0.63 16.37
C ASP A 121 -6.99 0.59 15.76
N GLY A 122 -7.07 0.54 14.44
CA GLY A 122 -8.30 0.58 13.66
C GLY A 122 -9.01 1.93 13.65
N LYS A 123 -8.63 2.82 14.59
CA LYS A 123 -9.18 4.17 14.68
C LYS A 123 -8.53 5.10 13.65
N LYS A 124 -7.20 5.04 13.57
CA LYS A 124 -6.46 5.86 12.62
C LYS A 124 -6.77 5.47 11.17
N GLU A 125 -6.90 4.18 10.91
CA GLU A 125 -7.34 3.66 9.61
C GLU A 125 -8.74 4.18 9.27
N ARG A 126 -9.67 4.20 10.24
CA ARG A 126 -11.01 4.76 10.07
C ARG A 126 -10.97 6.25 9.74
N GLU A 127 -10.20 7.04 10.49
CA GLU A 127 -10.02 8.48 10.24
C GLU A 127 -9.51 8.75 8.79
N MET A 128 -8.64 7.88 8.28
CA MET A 128 -8.16 8.00 6.90
C MET A 128 -9.24 7.65 5.88
N LEU A 129 -10.04 6.61 6.12
CA LEU A 129 -11.18 6.29 5.24
C LEU A 129 -12.21 7.41 5.22
N ASP A 130 -12.51 8.02 6.37
CA ASP A 130 -13.43 9.14 6.49
C ASP A 130 -12.91 10.36 5.70
N PHE A 131 -11.60 10.66 5.82
CA PHE A 131 -10.96 11.71 5.02
C PHE A 131 -11.07 11.43 3.51
N LEU A 132 -10.86 10.20 3.06
CA LEU A 132 -11.00 9.84 1.63
C LEU A 132 -12.46 9.98 1.15
N ALA A 133 -13.43 9.70 2.01
CA ALA A 133 -14.84 9.93 1.74
C ALA A 133 -15.15 11.45 1.58
N GLU A 134 -14.61 12.30 2.46
CA GLU A 134 -14.71 13.76 2.35
C GLU A 134 -14.11 14.29 1.04
N LYS A 135 -13.01 13.68 0.55
CA LYS A 135 -12.41 14.00 -0.76
C LYS A 135 -13.24 13.47 -1.94
N ASN A 136 -14.33 12.75 -1.67
CA ASN A 136 -15.15 12.09 -2.71
C ASN A 136 -14.29 11.22 -3.64
N TRP A 137 -13.25 10.60 -3.08
CA TRP A 137 -12.35 9.72 -3.82
C TRP A 137 -12.95 8.32 -3.99
N SER A 138 -12.52 7.62 -5.04
CA SER A 138 -12.83 6.20 -5.25
C SER A 138 -11.65 5.48 -5.89
N GLY A 139 -11.42 4.26 -5.48
CA GLY A 139 -10.31 3.44 -5.96
C GLY A 139 -10.11 2.19 -5.11
N ILE A 140 -8.91 1.67 -5.13
CA ILE A 140 -8.51 0.51 -4.35
C ILE A 140 -7.67 0.96 -3.15
N ILE A 141 -8.01 0.47 -1.96
CA ILE A 141 -7.21 0.62 -0.75
C ILE A 141 -6.62 -0.73 -0.40
N LEU A 142 -5.31 -0.75 -0.16
CA LEU A 142 -4.61 -1.84 0.49
C LEU A 142 -4.48 -1.47 1.97
N LEU A 143 -4.92 -2.37 2.84
CA LEU A 143 -4.82 -2.24 4.29
C LEU A 143 -3.83 -3.27 4.79
N ASP A 144 -2.78 -2.82 5.44
CA ASP A 144 -1.85 -3.74 6.10
C ASP A 144 -2.32 -4.08 7.52
N ASP A 145 -1.81 -5.17 8.05
CA ASP A 145 -1.99 -5.59 9.44
C ASP A 145 -3.44 -5.83 9.90
N ILE A 146 -4.36 -6.19 8.99
CA ILE A 146 -5.78 -6.38 9.30
C ILE A 146 -6.06 -7.46 10.36
N HIS A 147 -5.09 -8.32 10.65
CA HIS A 147 -5.16 -9.38 11.67
C HIS A 147 -4.18 -9.21 12.83
N LEU A 148 -3.39 -8.13 12.86
CA LEU A 148 -2.31 -7.91 13.82
C LEU A 148 -2.79 -8.02 15.28
N ASN A 149 -3.94 -7.42 15.59
CA ASN A 149 -4.50 -7.36 16.95
C ASN A 149 -6.04 -7.33 16.92
N GLY A 150 -6.67 -7.33 18.09
CA GLY A 150 -8.13 -7.31 18.21
C GLY A 150 -8.78 -6.05 17.63
N GLN A 151 -8.14 -4.90 17.78
CA GLN A 151 -8.66 -3.60 17.29
C GLN A 151 -8.67 -3.57 15.75
N MET A 152 -7.60 -4.04 15.10
CA MET A 152 -7.53 -4.14 13.64
C MET A 152 -8.53 -5.15 13.09
N LYS A 153 -8.69 -6.31 13.75
CA LYS A 153 -9.73 -7.28 13.38
C LYS A 153 -11.13 -6.68 13.47
N ASP A 154 -11.41 -5.95 14.55
CA ASP A 154 -12.71 -5.28 14.75
C ASP A 154 -12.95 -4.19 13.68
N PHE A 155 -11.92 -3.43 13.34
CA PHE A 155 -11.97 -2.46 12.24
C PHE A 155 -12.29 -3.15 10.91
N TRP A 156 -11.51 -4.17 10.55
CA TRP A 156 -11.70 -4.93 9.32
C TRP A 156 -13.09 -5.56 9.21
N ASN A 157 -13.57 -6.19 10.29
CA ASN A 157 -14.89 -6.84 10.31
C ASN A 157 -16.05 -5.87 10.13
N LYS A 158 -15.88 -4.59 10.51
CA LYS A 158 -16.91 -3.55 10.34
C LYS A 158 -16.95 -2.94 8.93
N LEU A 159 -15.99 -3.25 8.06
CA LEU A 159 -16.04 -2.84 6.67
C LEU A 159 -17.06 -3.65 5.88
N PRO A 160 -17.72 -3.07 4.85
CA PRO A 160 -18.72 -3.78 4.03
C PRO A 160 -18.12 -5.05 3.40
N GLU A 161 -18.78 -6.18 3.62
CA GLU A 161 -18.30 -7.51 3.19
C GLU A 161 -18.18 -7.61 1.67
N GLU A 162 -19.12 -7.03 0.95
CA GLU A 162 -19.15 -7.06 -0.51
C GLU A 162 -18.09 -6.20 -1.19
N LYS A 163 -17.38 -5.36 -0.42
CA LYS A 163 -16.35 -4.43 -0.93
C LYS A 163 -14.94 -4.80 -0.49
N LYS A 164 -14.79 -5.78 0.39
CA LYS A 164 -13.50 -6.16 0.95
C LYS A 164 -13.09 -7.57 0.54
N GLN A 165 -11.81 -7.79 0.48
CA GLN A 165 -11.19 -9.09 0.18
C GLN A 165 -9.98 -9.27 1.09
N ASP A 166 -10.01 -10.30 1.94
CA ASP A 166 -8.83 -10.73 2.69
C ASP A 166 -7.89 -11.46 1.74
N VAL A 167 -6.69 -10.94 1.61
CA VAL A 167 -5.64 -11.46 0.72
C VAL A 167 -4.37 -11.83 1.48
N THR A 168 -4.51 -12.14 2.75
CA THR A 168 -3.40 -12.51 3.64
C THR A 168 -2.52 -13.63 3.07
N GLU A 169 -3.09 -14.60 2.37
CA GLU A 169 -2.32 -15.69 1.73
C GLU A 169 -1.37 -15.20 0.62
N PHE A 170 -1.58 -13.98 0.11
CA PHE A 170 -0.74 -13.32 -0.91
C PHE A 170 0.07 -12.17 -0.32
N GLY A 171 -0.30 -11.67 0.85
CA GLY A 171 0.23 -10.47 1.49
C GLY A 171 1.09 -10.74 2.71
N HIS A 172 0.95 -9.92 3.73
CA HIS A 172 1.70 -10.00 4.98
C HIS A 172 1.09 -11.01 5.96
N ALA A 173 1.91 -11.67 6.76
CA ALA A 173 1.47 -12.70 7.71
C ALA A 173 0.52 -12.18 8.81
N SER A 174 0.60 -10.90 9.17
CA SER A 174 -0.31 -10.22 10.11
C SER A 174 -1.63 -9.75 9.46
N GLY A 175 -1.83 -10.06 8.20
CA GLY A 175 -3.04 -9.78 7.43
C GLY A 175 -2.89 -8.65 6.44
N THR A 176 -3.36 -8.87 5.21
CA THR A 176 -3.45 -7.84 4.18
C THR A 176 -4.85 -7.87 3.58
N GLY A 177 -5.48 -6.70 3.49
CA GLY A 177 -6.82 -6.53 2.95
C GLY A 177 -6.85 -5.65 1.71
N ILE A 178 -7.74 -5.97 0.77
CA ILE A 178 -8.13 -5.10 -0.33
C ILE A 178 -9.52 -4.56 -0.03
N LEU A 179 -9.72 -3.25 -0.18
CA LEU A 179 -11.01 -2.60 -0.06
C LEU A 179 -11.30 -1.82 -1.36
N GLU A 180 -12.43 -2.14 -2.01
CA GLU A 180 -12.98 -1.32 -3.09
C GLU A 180 -13.69 -0.11 -2.47
N PHE A 181 -13.04 1.03 -2.51
CA PHE A 181 -13.57 2.27 -1.93
C PHE A 181 -14.30 3.07 -3.01
N ASN A 182 -15.61 3.23 -2.84
CA ASN A 182 -16.46 3.95 -3.78
C ASN A 182 -17.01 5.22 -3.14
N LYS A 183 -17.24 6.21 -3.97
CA LYS A 183 -17.99 7.43 -3.61
C LYS A 183 -19.29 7.04 -2.92
N GLN A 184 -19.56 7.65 -1.78
CA GLN A 184 -20.83 7.54 -1.09
C GLN A 184 -21.89 8.41 -1.78
#